data_85278bbc7b3fa963cb43fd02de408686
#
_entry.id   85278bbc7b3fa963cb43fd02de408686
#
_cell.length_a   1.000
_cell.length_b   1.000
_cell.length_c   1.000
_cell.angle_alpha   90.00
_cell.angle_beta   90.00
_cell.angle_gamma   90.00
#
_symmetry.space_group_name_H-M   'P 1'
#
loop_
_entity.id
_entity.type
_entity.pdbx_description
1 polymer ?
#
loop_
_entity_poly.entity_id
_entity_poly.type
_entity_poly.pdbx_seq_one_letter_code
_entity_poly.pdbx_strand_id
1 'polypeptide(L)'
;MKNSVVTFPLPANEPVKSYLKGSPERIALEQELERQSNTVVEIPLIIGGKEVRTGKMGKVVCPHDHNHVLANYHMVGEAEVQMAIDAAMEARKQWSETDWTVRAAIALK
;
A
#
# COMPACT_ATOMS: atom_id res chain seq x y z
N MET A 1 -5.68 -17.10 28.42
CA MET A 1 -6.93 -16.57 27.82
C MET A 1 -7.58 -15.62 28.81
N LYS A 2 -7.76 -14.35 28.47
CA LYS A 2 -8.53 -13.42 29.28
C LYS A 2 -10.00 -13.57 28.90
N ASN A 3 -10.85 -13.98 29.85
CA ASN A 3 -12.30 -14.08 29.67
C ASN A 3 -12.95 -12.68 29.73
N SER A 4 -12.55 -11.79 28.81
CA SER A 4 -13.11 -10.44 28.73
C SER A 4 -13.93 -10.29 27.45
N VAL A 5 -15.10 -9.68 27.57
CA VAL A 5 -15.88 -9.25 26.40
C VAL A 5 -15.18 -8.00 25.86
N VAL A 6 -14.65 -8.11 24.64
CA VAL A 6 -14.00 -7.00 23.96
C VAL A 6 -14.98 -6.40 22.95
N THR A 7 -15.23 -5.09 23.05
CA THR A 7 -16.08 -4.35 22.13
C THR A 7 -15.19 -3.41 21.32
N PHE A 8 -15.26 -3.52 19.99
CA PHE A 8 -14.61 -2.58 19.07
C PHE A 8 -15.60 -1.50 18.64
N PRO A 9 -15.17 -0.24 18.45
CA PRO A 9 -16.00 0.76 17.83
C PRO A 9 -16.37 0.32 16.40
N LEU A 10 -17.63 0.54 16.03
CA LEU A 10 -18.05 0.28 14.65
C LEU A 10 -17.33 1.24 13.71
N PRO A 11 -16.72 0.75 12.62
CA PRO A 11 -16.10 1.61 11.62
C PRO A 11 -17.16 2.48 10.95
N ALA A 12 -16.82 3.75 10.73
CA ALA A 12 -17.65 4.68 9.97
C ALA A 12 -17.08 4.83 8.56
N ASN A 13 -17.96 4.80 7.57
CA ASN A 13 -17.55 5.06 6.18
C ASN A 13 -17.16 6.52 5.99
N GLU A 14 -16.26 6.76 5.05
CA GLU A 14 -15.92 8.10 4.61
C GLU A 14 -17.15 8.84 4.04
N PRO A 15 -17.24 10.17 4.22
CA PRO A 15 -18.34 10.93 3.67
C PRO A 15 -18.34 10.86 2.13
N VAL A 16 -19.53 10.59 1.56
CA VAL A 16 -19.72 10.59 0.10
C VAL A 16 -19.64 12.03 -0.42
N LYS A 17 -18.71 12.31 -1.33
CA LYS A 17 -18.51 13.61 -1.96
C LYS A 17 -19.11 13.60 -3.36
N SER A 18 -19.64 14.74 -3.80
CA SER A 18 -20.37 14.86 -5.07
C SER A 18 -19.47 15.05 -6.28
N TYR A 19 -18.28 15.63 -6.10
CA TYR A 19 -17.33 15.99 -7.17
C TYR A 19 -17.96 16.85 -8.29
N LEU A 20 -18.94 17.69 -7.94
CA LEU A 20 -19.58 18.59 -8.89
C LEU A 20 -18.59 19.62 -9.46
N LYS A 21 -18.87 20.11 -10.66
CA LYS A 21 -18.03 21.13 -11.31
C LYS A 21 -17.86 22.35 -10.38
N GLY A 22 -16.61 22.71 -10.11
CA GLY A 22 -16.24 23.82 -9.24
C GLY A 22 -16.25 23.52 -7.74
N SER A 23 -16.56 22.28 -7.32
CA SER A 23 -16.43 21.89 -5.91
C SER A 23 -14.97 21.76 -5.48
N PRO A 24 -14.63 22.01 -4.20
CA PRO A 24 -13.26 21.88 -3.70
C PRO A 24 -12.66 20.50 -3.93
N GLU A 25 -13.44 19.44 -3.73
CA GLU A 25 -13.01 18.06 -3.94
C GLU A 25 -12.73 17.75 -5.42
N ARG A 26 -13.49 18.38 -6.35
CA ARG A 26 -13.25 18.24 -7.79
C ARG A 26 -11.94 18.94 -8.21
N ILE A 27 -11.72 20.14 -7.72
CA ILE A 27 -10.49 20.91 -7.97
C ILE A 27 -9.28 20.16 -7.46
N ALA A 28 -9.35 19.65 -6.22
CA ALA A 28 -8.25 18.86 -5.62
C ALA A 28 -7.96 17.58 -6.42
N LEU A 29 -9.00 16.90 -6.91
CA LEU A 29 -8.86 15.70 -7.75
C LEU A 29 -8.15 16.02 -9.08
N GLU A 30 -8.56 17.09 -9.76
CA GLU A 30 -7.96 17.51 -11.05
C GLU A 30 -6.48 17.88 -10.90
N GLN A 31 -6.13 18.61 -9.84
CA GLN A 31 -4.74 18.94 -9.51
C GLN A 31 -3.89 17.70 -9.23
N GLU A 32 -4.43 16.74 -8.48
CA GLU A 32 -3.70 15.51 -8.16
C GLU A 32 -3.53 14.61 -9.39
N LEU A 33 -4.54 14.52 -10.26
CA LEU A 33 -4.43 13.79 -11.54
C LEU A 33 -3.36 14.40 -12.43
N GLU A 34 -3.30 15.72 -12.53
CA GLU A 34 -2.25 16.42 -13.30
C GLU A 34 -0.86 16.13 -12.71
N ARG A 35 -0.70 16.23 -11.40
CA ARG A 35 0.55 15.92 -10.70
C ARG A 35 1.01 14.48 -10.96
N GLN A 36 0.12 13.50 -10.79
CA GLN A 36 0.45 12.09 -10.98
C GLN A 36 0.76 11.77 -12.46
N SER A 37 0.02 12.37 -13.38
CA SER A 37 0.25 12.18 -14.83
C SER A 37 1.63 12.67 -15.28
N ASN A 38 2.16 13.71 -14.64
CA ASN A 38 3.46 14.29 -14.97
C ASN A 38 4.62 13.73 -14.15
N THR A 39 4.36 12.72 -13.30
CA THR A 39 5.39 12.16 -12.41
C THR A 39 5.56 10.67 -12.68
N VAL A 40 6.74 10.26 -13.14
CA VAL A 40 7.07 8.83 -13.25
C VAL A 40 7.66 8.38 -11.92
N VAL A 41 6.95 7.47 -11.24
CA VAL A 41 7.36 6.97 -9.92
C VAL A 41 8.31 5.78 -10.07
N GLU A 42 9.37 5.72 -9.25
CA GLU A 42 10.17 4.51 -9.08
C GLU A 42 9.65 3.72 -7.87
N ILE A 43 9.28 2.46 -8.11
CA ILE A 43 8.67 1.59 -7.09
C ILE A 43 9.69 0.52 -6.68
N PRO A 44 10.32 0.66 -5.50
CA PRO A 44 11.20 -0.37 -4.94
C PRO A 44 10.40 -1.55 -4.41
N LEU A 45 11.07 -2.68 -4.17
CA LEU A 45 10.53 -3.75 -3.33
C LEU A 45 10.59 -3.30 -1.86
N ILE A 46 9.59 -3.69 -1.08
CA ILE A 46 9.60 -3.47 0.38
C ILE A 46 9.73 -4.82 1.06
N ILE A 47 10.89 -5.10 1.62
CA ILE A 47 11.20 -6.37 2.29
C ILE A 47 11.71 -6.08 3.69
N GLY A 48 11.05 -6.65 4.72
CA GLY A 48 11.40 -6.41 6.11
C GLY A 48 11.38 -4.93 6.51
N GLY A 49 10.50 -4.13 5.91
CA GLY A 49 10.38 -2.68 6.15
C GLY A 49 11.47 -1.83 5.49
N LYS A 50 12.30 -2.42 4.61
CA LYS A 50 13.38 -1.72 3.89
C LYS A 50 13.11 -1.71 2.40
N GLU A 51 13.51 -0.63 1.74
CA GLU A 51 13.51 -0.55 0.27
C GLU A 51 14.66 -1.37 -0.32
N VAL A 52 14.32 -2.22 -1.29
CA VAL A 52 15.29 -3.03 -2.05
C VAL A 52 15.14 -2.71 -3.53
N ARG A 53 16.24 -2.33 -4.17
CA ARG A 53 16.32 -1.98 -5.58
C ARG A 53 17.18 -3.00 -6.32
N THR A 54 16.57 -3.79 -7.19
CA THR A 54 17.27 -4.88 -7.92
C THR A 54 17.95 -4.39 -9.21
N GLY A 55 17.54 -3.22 -9.72
CA GLY A 55 18.00 -2.73 -11.02
C GLY A 55 17.33 -3.41 -12.22
N LYS A 56 16.63 -4.54 -12.02
CA LYS A 56 15.83 -5.18 -13.07
C LYS A 56 14.46 -4.56 -13.09
N MET A 57 14.17 -3.73 -14.11
CA MET A 57 13.01 -2.85 -14.14
C MET A 57 11.90 -3.38 -15.03
N GLY A 58 10.65 -3.23 -14.58
CA GLY A 58 9.45 -3.27 -15.40
C GLY A 58 8.78 -1.90 -15.45
N LYS A 59 7.81 -1.72 -16.35
CA LYS A 59 7.07 -0.46 -16.53
C LYS A 59 5.60 -0.65 -16.21
N VAL A 60 5.01 0.35 -15.56
CA VAL A 60 3.57 0.52 -15.42
C VAL A 60 3.14 1.58 -16.42
N VAL A 61 2.27 1.21 -17.35
CA VAL A 61 1.75 2.13 -18.37
C VAL A 61 0.29 2.42 -18.14
N CYS A 62 -0.17 3.56 -18.63
CA CYS A 62 -1.58 3.93 -18.57
C CYS A 62 -2.42 2.95 -19.41
N PRO A 63 -3.52 2.37 -18.89
CA PRO A 63 -4.29 1.34 -19.60
C PRO A 63 -4.88 1.76 -20.95
N HIS A 64 -5.18 3.02 -21.13
CA HIS A 64 -5.73 3.58 -22.36
C HIS A 64 -4.71 4.33 -23.23
N ASP A 65 -3.47 4.49 -22.74
CA ASP A 65 -2.35 5.07 -23.48
C ASP A 65 -1.04 4.40 -23.05
N HIS A 66 -0.65 3.33 -23.74
CA HIS A 66 0.54 2.55 -23.41
C HIS A 66 1.87 3.28 -23.64
N ASN A 67 1.85 4.44 -24.31
CA ASN A 67 3.04 5.30 -24.44
C ASN A 67 3.25 6.14 -23.16
N HIS A 68 2.22 6.31 -22.35
CA HIS A 68 2.29 7.05 -21.11
C HIS A 68 2.74 6.14 -19.95
N VAL A 69 4.00 6.28 -19.55
CA VAL A 69 4.59 5.54 -18.42
C VAL A 69 4.26 6.25 -17.13
N LEU A 70 3.59 5.52 -16.21
CA LEU A 70 3.21 6.01 -14.88
C LEU A 70 4.27 5.70 -13.81
N ALA A 71 4.92 4.55 -13.92
CA ALA A 71 5.94 4.14 -12.98
C ALA A 71 6.93 3.14 -13.59
N ASN A 72 8.12 3.06 -12.97
CA ASN A 72 9.05 1.95 -13.14
C ASN A 72 9.11 1.16 -11.83
N TYR A 73 9.03 -0.15 -11.88
CA TYR A 73 9.08 -1.00 -10.69
C TYR A 73 10.24 -1.98 -10.76
N HIS A 74 10.82 -2.28 -9.59
CA HIS A 74 11.86 -3.29 -9.47
C HIS A 74 11.26 -4.69 -9.50
N MET A 75 11.75 -5.52 -10.41
CA MET A 75 11.32 -6.92 -10.54
C MET A 75 12.06 -7.79 -9.53
N VAL A 76 11.31 -8.68 -8.92
CA VAL A 76 11.81 -9.66 -7.96
C VAL A 76 12.61 -10.76 -8.67
N GLY A 77 13.71 -11.19 -8.06
CA GLY A 77 14.44 -12.40 -8.39
C GLY A 77 14.39 -13.43 -7.25
N GLU A 78 15.10 -14.55 -7.41
CA GLU A 78 15.12 -15.63 -6.42
C GLU A 78 15.69 -15.16 -5.06
N ALA A 79 16.73 -14.35 -5.09
CA ALA A 79 17.35 -13.81 -3.88
C ALA A 79 16.38 -12.94 -3.06
N GLU A 80 15.62 -12.07 -3.73
CA GLU A 80 14.64 -11.19 -3.06
C GLU A 80 13.44 -11.97 -2.54
N VAL A 81 13.04 -13.04 -3.22
CA VAL A 81 12.01 -13.98 -2.70
C VAL A 81 12.49 -14.62 -1.41
N GLN A 82 13.73 -15.12 -1.37
CA GLN A 82 14.28 -15.71 -0.15
C GLN A 82 14.38 -14.68 0.98
N MET A 83 14.83 -13.46 0.71
CA MET A 83 14.86 -12.37 1.68
C MET A 83 13.45 -12.07 2.25
N ALA A 84 12.42 -12.08 1.40
CA ALA A 84 11.04 -11.85 1.83
C ALA A 84 10.52 -12.98 2.74
N ILE A 85 10.85 -14.24 2.41
CA ILE A 85 10.52 -15.42 3.24
C ILE A 85 11.19 -15.29 4.60
N ASP A 86 12.49 -14.99 4.64
CA ASP A 86 13.26 -14.89 5.88
C ASP A 86 12.70 -13.77 6.77
N ALA A 87 12.41 -12.60 6.19
CA ALA A 87 11.79 -11.49 6.91
C ALA A 87 10.40 -11.84 7.47
N ALA A 88 9.58 -12.56 6.69
CA ALA A 88 8.25 -13.01 7.13
C ALA A 88 8.36 -14.04 8.27
N MET A 89 9.31 -14.98 8.17
CA MET A 89 9.54 -15.99 9.22
C MET A 89 10.05 -15.38 10.51
N GLU A 90 10.88 -14.34 10.44
CA GLU A 90 11.31 -13.61 11.64
C GLU A 90 10.13 -12.85 12.27
N ALA A 91 9.34 -12.11 11.50
CA ALA A 91 8.17 -11.38 11.97
C ALA A 91 7.11 -12.32 12.58
N ARG A 92 6.98 -13.54 12.04
CA ARG A 92 6.01 -14.54 12.53
C ARG A 92 6.18 -14.84 14.01
N LYS A 93 7.41 -14.86 14.55
CA LYS A 93 7.68 -15.20 15.95
C LYS A 93 6.89 -14.31 16.90
N GLN A 94 7.01 -13.01 16.71
CA GLN A 94 6.28 -12.03 17.52
C GLN A 94 4.80 -11.95 17.17
N TRP A 95 4.47 -11.97 15.86
CA TRP A 95 3.10 -11.84 15.40
C TRP A 95 2.19 -12.98 15.86
N SER A 96 2.68 -14.21 15.87
CA SER A 96 1.92 -15.37 16.33
C SER A 96 1.55 -15.32 17.81
N GLU A 97 2.37 -14.65 18.61
CA GLU A 97 2.15 -14.46 20.05
C GLU A 97 1.38 -13.17 20.39
N THR A 98 1.21 -12.28 19.41
CA THR A 98 0.47 -11.02 19.59
C THR A 98 -1.00 -11.32 19.85
N ASP A 99 -1.55 -10.71 20.92
CA ASP A 99 -2.97 -10.88 21.29
C ASP A 99 -3.87 -10.51 20.10
N TRP A 100 -4.92 -11.30 19.90
CA TRP A 100 -5.85 -11.12 18.77
C TRP A 100 -6.52 -9.74 18.77
N THR A 101 -6.74 -9.13 19.95
CA THR A 101 -7.34 -7.79 20.07
C THR A 101 -6.43 -6.71 19.50
N VAL A 102 -5.11 -6.84 19.67
CA VAL A 102 -4.11 -5.94 19.10
C VAL A 102 -4.09 -6.10 17.57
N ARG A 103 -4.12 -7.34 17.07
CA ARG A 103 -4.17 -7.59 15.62
C ARG A 103 -5.44 -7.05 15.00
N ALA A 104 -6.60 -7.23 15.66
CA ALA A 104 -7.86 -6.66 15.23
C ALA A 104 -7.85 -5.12 15.24
N ALA A 105 -7.27 -4.50 16.25
CA ALA A 105 -7.13 -3.03 16.31
C ALA A 105 -6.28 -2.46 15.16
N ILE A 106 -5.24 -3.17 14.73
CA ILE A 106 -4.43 -2.78 13.56
C ILE A 106 -5.26 -2.85 12.27
N ALA A 107 -6.08 -3.90 12.11
CA ALA A 107 -6.91 -4.06 10.92
C ALA A 107 -8.08 -3.06 10.85
N LEU A 108 -8.52 -2.52 12.00
CA LEU A 108 -9.61 -1.53 12.09
C LEU A 108 -9.13 -0.07 12.02
N LYS A 109 -7.82 0.17 11.96
CA LYS A 109 -7.22 1.50 11.89
C LYS A 109 -7.18 2.03 10.46
#